data_c526973e9a5648be64a257557f04ee64
#
_entry.id   c526973e9a5648be64a257557f04ee64
#
_cell.length_a   1.000
_cell.length_b   1.000
_cell.length_c   1.000
_cell.angle_alpha   90.00
_cell.angle_beta   90.00
_cell.angle_gamma   90.00
#
_symmetry.space_group_name_H-M   'P 1'
#
loop_
_entity.id
_entity.type
_entity.pdbx_description
1 polymer ?
#
loop_
_entity_poly.entity_id
_entity_poly.type
_entity_poly.pdbx_seq_one_letter_code
_entity_poly.pdbx_strand_id
1 'polypeptide(L)'
;SAGGSTGGGAAGLAAGMFPLASGTDLGGSLRIPAAFCGVQGIRPTVGLVPAGPKKLPFQSLGVPGPMARCSHDLGVFLEVIAKPHHLDPLSPGFSFKFSEKRVRSVLRLAYIKDPAGIGIDKEVADKCLETFHALSQLGHKLDIIEVDLADGREAFEVLRAQSMVNAYLDYTEKLDEMGENISGNIKRGLGQNPKDIARAEITRGEQWKKLAETFNSYDALLTPTLPITPFPVENNYPESIDGKLTRSYIDWFSTTFV
;
A
#
# COMPACT_ATOMS: atom_id res chain seq x y z
N SER A 1 -15.64 -6.01 -7.53
CA SER A 1 -15.10 -5.86 -6.18
C SER A 1 -14.71 -4.41 -5.90
N ALA A 2 -14.94 -3.93 -4.70
CA ALA A 2 -14.49 -2.61 -4.23
C ALA A 2 -13.03 -2.66 -3.71
N GLY A 3 -12.41 -3.83 -3.73
CA GLY A 3 -11.14 -4.04 -3.03
C GLY A 3 -11.29 -4.02 -1.51
N GLY A 4 -10.16 -4.13 -0.80
CA GLY A 4 -10.16 -4.23 0.67
C GLY A 4 -8.82 -3.84 1.30
N SER A 5 -8.81 -3.68 2.63
CA SER A 5 -9.90 -3.86 3.60
C SER A 5 -10.77 -2.61 3.81
N THR A 6 -10.37 -1.40 3.35
CA THR A 6 -11.17 -0.17 3.46
C THR A 6 -12.19 -0.03 2.30
N GLY A 7 -12.71 -1.16 1.78
CA GLY A 7 -13.60 -1.18 0.62
C GLY A 7 -14.90 -0.41 0.84
N GLY A 8 -15.54 -0.52 2.02
CA GLY A 8 -16.73 0.24 2.37
C GLY A 8 -16.49 1.76 2.38
N GLY A 9 -15.32 2.20 2.87
CA GLY A 9 -14.90 3.59 2.83
C GLY A 9 -14.76 4.11 1.40
N ALA A 10 -14.07 3.36 0.54
CA ALA A 10 -13.87 3.72 -0.86
C ALA A 10 -15.17 3.74 -1.66
N ALA A 11 -16.00 2.71 -1.51
CA ALA A 11 -17.31 2.61 -2.18
C ALA A 11 -18.25 3.74 -1.77
N GLY A 12 -18.32 4.07 -0.47
CA GLY A 12 -19.13 5.17 0.04
C GLY A 12 -18.67 6.54 -0.45
N LEU A 13 -17.35 6.77 -0.56
CA LEU A 13 -16.77 7.96 -1.20
C LEU A 13 -17.17 8.05 -2.67
N ALA A 14 -17.00 6.96 -3.42
CA ALA A 14 -17.34 6.93 -4.84
C ALA A 14 -18.84 7.18 -5.07
N ALA A 15 -19.69 6.63 -4.21
CA ALA A 15 -21.13 6.83 -4.23
C ALA A 15 -21.60 8.21 -3.70
N GLY A 16 -20.68 9.07 -3.23
CA GLY A 16 -21.03 10.38 -2.68
C GLY A 16 -21.73 10.35 -1.31
N MET A 17 -21.70 9.22 -0.58
CA MET A 17 -22.37 9.09 0.70
C MET A 17 -21.73 9.95 1.81
N PHE A 18 -20.45 10.21 1.73
CA PHE A 18 -19.68 11.07 2.63
C PHE A 18 -18.46 11.65 1.91
N PRO A 19 -17.91 12.78 2.41
CA PRO A 19 -16.79 13.45 1.73
C PRO A 19 -15.42 12.83 2.03
N LEU A 20 -15.22 12.27 3.20
CA LEU A 20 -13.93 11.79 3.71
C LEU A 20 -14.10 10.41 4.34
N ALA A 21 -13.07 9.58 4.24
CA ALA A 21 -12.97 8.32 4.95
C ALA A 21 -11.54 8.12 5.46
N SER A 22 -11.39 7.40 6.56
CA SER A 22 -10.10 6.94 7.07
C SER A 22 -10.06 5.42 7.10
N GLY A 23 -8.85 4.88 7.06
CA GLY A 23 -8.62 3.45 7.15
C GLY A 23 -7.18 3.15 7.54
N THR A 24 -6.79 1.91 7.39
CA THR A 24 -5.41 1.46 7.60
C THR A 24 -4.90 0.73 6.38
N ASP A 25 -3.61 0.78 6.14
CA ASP A 25 -2.94 0.12 5.03
C ASP A 25 -1.75 -0.69 5.56
N LEU A 26 -1.88 -2.00 5.59
CA LEU A 26 -0.78 -2.91 5.89
C LEU A 26 -0.27 -3.55 4.60
N GLY A 27 -1.17 -3.98 3.75
CA GLY A 27 -0.90 -4.65 2.49
C GLY A 27 -1.60 -4.00 1.29
N GLY A 28 -1.87 -2.69 1.33
CA GLY A 28 -2.61 -1.98 0.28
C GLY A 28 -4.04 -1.59 0.65
N SER A 29 -4.45 -1.76 1.91
CA SER A 29 -5.86 -1.63 2.32
C SER A 29 -6.46 -0.21 2.23
N LEU A 30 -5.68 0.83 1.92
CA LEU A 30 -6.13 2.15 1.46
C LEU A 30 -6.02 2.25 -0.07
N ARG A 31 -4.86 1.88 -0.61
CA ARG A 31 -4.49 2.06 -2.02
C ARG A 31 -5.30 1.17 -2.94
N ILE A 32 -5.48 -0.11 -2.60
CA ILE A 32 -6.27 -1.08 -3.38
C ILE A 32 -7.71 -0.59 -3.57
N PRO A 33 -8.48 -0.34 -2.49
CA PRO A 33 -9.85 0.11 -2.67
C PRO A 33 -9.95 1.51 -3.30
N ALA A 34 -8.97 2.40 -3.07
CA ALA A 34 -8.94 3.68 -3.76
C ALA A 34 -8.85 3.49 -5.28
N ALA A 35 -7.93 2.65 -5.76
CA ALA A 35 -7.77 2.35 -7.18
C ALA A 35 -9.03 1.70 -7.77
N PHE A 36 -9.62 0.71 -7.11
CA PHE A 36 -10.79 0.01 -7.62
C PHE A 36 -12.07 0.85 -7.66
N CYS A 37 -12.21 1.81 -6.75
CA CYS A 37 -13.39 2.68 -6.67
C CYS A 37 -13.20 4.05 -7.36
N GLY A 38 -12.03 4.32 -7.97
CA GLY A 38 -11.76 5.58 -8.64
C GLY A 38 -11.70 6.77 -7.69
N VAL A 39 -11.26 6.56 -6.45
CA VAL A 39 -11.02 7.61 -5.44
C VAL A 39 -9.55 7.66 -5.06
N GLN A 40 -9.17 8.59 -4.20
CA GLN A 40 -7.79 8.78 -3.77
C GLN A 40 -7.58 8.26 -2.35
N GLY A 41 -6.43 7.63 -2.11
CA GLY A 41 -6.01 7.19 -0.79
C GLY A 41 -4.51 7.34 -0.61
N ILE A 42 -4.09 7.71 0.59
CA ILE A 42 -2.66 7.83 0.94
C ILE A 42 -2.32 6.84 2.05
N ARG A 43 -1.26 6.06 1.81
CA ARG A 43 -0.48 5.43 2.86
C ARG A 43 0.66 6.38 3.25
N PRO A 44 0.56 7.15 4.33
CA PRO A 44 1.61 8.08 4.72
C PRO A 44 2.83 7.35 5.31
N THR A 45 3.89 8.10 5.58
CA THR A 45 5.02 7.60 6.37
C THR A 45 4.55 7.10 7.72
N VAL A 46 5.14 6.01 8.19
CA VAL A 46 4.83 5.40 9.50
C VAL A 46 4.91 6.46 10.60
N GLY A 47 3.89 6.51 11.43
CA GLY A 47 3.77 7.45 12.55
C GLY A 47 3.28 8.85 12.17
N LEU A 48 3.29 9.26 10.90
CA LEU A 48 2.78 10.58 10.50
C LEU A 48 1.30 10.76 10.88
N VAL A 49 0.48 9.77 10.63
CA VAL A 49 -0.85 9.65 11.23
C VAL A 49 -0.73 8.69 12.41
N PRO A 50 -0.93 9.16 13.64
CA PRO A 50 -0.74 8.30 14.82
C PRO A 50 -1.76 7.18 14.88
N ALA A 51 -1.34 6.04 15.37
CA ALA A 51 -2.16 4.84 15.50
C ALA A 51 -2.35 4.40 16.98
N GLY A 52 -2.11 5.29 17.90
CA GLY A 52 -2.23 5.00 19.34
C GLY A 52 -3.63 5.30 19.92
N PRO A 53 -4.00 4.68 21.04
CA PRO A 53 -3.30 3.57 21.66
C PRO A 53 -3.56 2.24 20.94
N LYS A 54 -2.53 1.40 20.76
CA LYS A 54 -2.67 0.06 20.18
C LYS A 54 -1.84 -0.98 20.95
N LYS A 55 -2.24 -2.27 20.86
CA LYS A 55 -1.55 -3.39 21.50
C LYS A 55 -0.09 -3.52 21.04
N LEU A 56 0.21 -3.18 19.78
CA LEU A 56 1.54 -3.28 19.18
C LEU A 56 2.02 -1.90 18.70
N PRO A 57 2.47 -1.01 19.61
CA PRO A 57 2.77 0.38 19.27
C PRO A 57 3.99 0.55 18.35
N PHE A 58 4.94 -0.40 18.35
CA PHE A 58 6.14 -0.38 17.49
C PHE A 58 5.95 -1.08 16.14
N GLN A 59 4.75 -1.59 15.85
CA GLN A 59 4.47 -2.24 14.57
C GLN A 59 4.42 -1.21 13.44
N SER A 60 5.23 -1.39 12.39
CA SER A 60 5.43 -0.44 11.30
C SER A 60 4.75 -0.82 9.98
N LEU A 61 4.20 -2.03 9.84
CA LEU A 61 3.56 -2.44 8.59
C LEU A 61 2.20 -1.80 8.39
N GLY A 62 1.36 -1.75 9.44
CA GLY A 62 0.02 -1.16 9.37
C GLY A 62 0.05 0.34 9.65
N VAL A 63 -0.36 1.15 8.69
CA VAL A 63 -0.33 2.61 8.76
C VAL A 63 -1.73 3.18 8.55
N PRO A 64 -2.26 4.03 9.46
CA PRO A 64 -3.50 4.76 9.22
C PRO A 64 -3.31 5.84 8.15
N GLY A 65 -4.38 6.12 7.41
CA GLY A 65 -4.35 7.17 6.41
C GLY A 65 -5.74 7.60 5.92
N PRO A 66 -5.81 8.72 5.17
CA PRO A 66 -7.03 9.27 4.64
C PRO A 66 -7.38 8.73 3.27
N MET A 67 -8.67 8.85 2.93
CA MET A 67 -9.22 8.68 1.58
C MET A 67 -10.19 9.82 1.28
N ALA A 68 -10.22 10.30 0.03
CA ALA A 68 -11.12 11.33 -0.45
C ALA A 68 -11.35 11.20 -1.96
N ARG A 69 -12.31 11.94 -2.53
CA ARG A 69 -12.54 11.96 -3.98
C ARG A 69 -11.54 12.83 -4.75
N CYS A 70 -10.92 13.81 -4.11
CA CYS A 70 -9.96 14.70 -4.76
C CYS A 70 -8.74 14.97 -3.88
N SER A 71 -7.64 15.42 -4.52
CA SER A 71 -6.36 15.67 -3.84
C SER A 71 -6.42 16.79 -2.81
N HIS A 72 -7.27 17.81 -3.04
CA HIS A 72 -7.46 18.90 -2.09
C HIS A 72 -8.02 18.38 -0.77
N ASP A 73 -9.17 17.70 -0.81
CA ASP A 73 -9.83 17.16 0.38
C ASP A 73 -8.92 16.13 1.10
N LEU A 74 -8.18 15.32 0.30
CA LEU A 74 -7.22 14.37 0.82
C LEU A 74 -6.10 15.08 1.62
N GLY A 75 -5.55 16.16 1.06
CA GLY A 75 -4.49 16.96 1.69
C GLY A 75 -4.96 17.66 2.96
N VAL A 76 -6.14 18.30 2.93
CA VAL A 76 -6.76 18.93 4.11
C VAL A 76 -7.04 17.91 5.20
N PHE A 77 -7.59 16.76 4.83
CA PHE A 77 -7.86 15.70 5.80
C PHE A 77 -6.57 15.13 6.41
N LEU A 78 -5.53 14.92 5.59
CA LEU A 78 -4.23 14.49 6.10
C LEU A 78 -3.67 15.49 7.11
N GLU A 79 -3.78 16.81 6.86
CA GLU A 79 -3.31 17.84 7.80
C GLU A 79 -4.03 17.76 9.15
N VAL A 80 -5.33 17.43 9.15
CA VAL A 80 -6.10 17.30 10.39
C VAL A 80 -5.65 16.10 11.23
N ILE A 81 -5.38 14.95 10.58
CA ILE A 81 -5.10 13.69 11.28
C ILE A 81 -3.60 13.43 11.49
N ALA A 82 -2.71 14.09 10.72
CA ALA A 82 -1.25 13.92 10.81
C ALA A 82 -0.65 14.85 11.88
N LYS A 83 -0.90 14.53 13.13
CA LYS A 83 -0.42 15.31 14.29
C LYS A 83 0.30 14.39 15.27
N PRO A 84 1.32 14.90 16.00
CA PRO A 84 1.99 14.12 17.05
C PRO A 84 1.01 13.61 18.10
N HIS A 85 1.22 12.39 18.55
CA HIS A 85 0.41 11.79 19.62
C HIS A 85 1.29 11.01 20.59
N HIS A 86 1.19 11.32 21.88
CA HIS A 86 2.08 10.79 22.93
C HIS A 86 1.94 9.27 23.18
N LEU A 87 0.84 8.66 22.76
CA LEU A 87 0.63 7.19 22.86
C LEU A 87 1.10 6.42 21.62
N ASP A 88 1.68 7.10 20.63
CA ASP A 88 2.29 6.45 19.47
C ASP A 88 3.80 6.74 19.47
N PRO A 89 4.65 5.75 19.84
CA PRO A 89 6.10 5.94 19.90
C PRO A 89 6.74 6.18 18.53
N LEU A 90 6.05 5.90 17.44
CA LEU A 90 6.51 6.15 16.07
C LEU A 90 6.04 7.51 15.55
N SER A 91 5.22 8.24 16.31
CA SER A 91 4.72 9.55 15.92
C SER A 91 5.86 10.58 15.90
N PRO A 92 6.09 11.29 14.76
CA PRO A 92 7.13 12.29 14.67
C PRO A 92 6.82 13.51 15.53
N GLY A 93 7.85 14.28 15.89
CA GLY A 93 7.72 15.50 16.68
C GLY A 93 7.17 16.71 15.91
N PHE A 94 6.66 16.52 14.68
CA PHE A 94 6.11 17.59 13.84
C PHE A 94 4.74 17.23 13.27
N SER A 95 3.98 18.25 12.89
CA SER A 95 2.70 18.10 12.19
C SER A 95 2.89 18.32 10.70
N PHE A 96 2.18 17.55 9.88
CA PHE A 96 2.07 17.80 8.45
C PHE A 96 1.24 19.05 8.20
N LYS A 97 1.65 19.85 7.21
CA LYS A 97 0.87 21.00 6.71
C LYS A 97 0.64 20.85 5.22
N PHE A 98 -0.61 20.90 4.83
CA PHE A 98 -1.01 20.94 3.44
C PHE A 98 -0.79 22.34 2.86
N SER A 99 -0.34 22.39 1.61
CA SER A 99 -0.18 23.64 0.88
C SER A 99 -0.72 23.49 -0.53
N GLU A 100 -1.63 24.34 -0.91
CA GLU A 100 -2.17 24.43 -2.29
C GLU A 100 -1.21 25.11 -3.28
N LYS A 101 -0.03 25.52 -2.82
CA LYS A 101 0.94 26.12 -3.72
C LYS A 101 1.29 25.14 -4.81
N ARG A 102 1.02 25.52 -6.06
CA ARG A 102 1.45 24.71 -7.21
C ARG A 102 2.95 24.51 -7.17
N VAL A 103 3.38 23.28 -7.38
CA VAL A 103 4.79 22.99 -7.64
C VAL A 103 5.19 23.76 -8.90
N ARG A 104 6.05 24.76 -8.73
CA ARG A 104 6.53 25.60 -9.84
C ARG A 104 7.79 25.06 -10.50
N SER A 105 8.41 24.04 -9.89
CA SER A 105 9.61 23.41 -10.38
C SER A 105 9.28 22.27 -11.35
N VAL A 106 10.16 22.09 -12.33
CA VAL A 106 10.16 20.90 -13.18
C VAL A 106 10.57 19.72 -12.32
N LEU A 107 9.69 18.75 -12.18
CA LEU A 107 9.97 17.50 -11.44
C LEU A 107 10.68 16.50 -12.37
N ARG A 108 11.57 15.71 -11.80
CA ARG A 108 12.16 14.51 -12.39
C ARG A 108 11.34 13.32 -11.90
N LEU A 109 10.59 12.71 -12.80
CA LEU A 109 9.66 11.62 -12.49
C LEU A 109 10.16 10.34 -13.17
N ALA A 110 10.14 9.24 -12.44
CA ALA A 110 10.40 7.93 -13.01
C ALA A 110 9.13 7.07 -13.02
N TYR A 111 8.96 6.28 -14.08
CA TYR A 111 7.91 5.27 -14.19
C TYR A 111 8.52 3.87 -14.10
N ILE A 112 7.98 3.08 -13.19
CA ILE A 112 8.32 1.66 -13.00
C ILE A 112 7.07 0.87 -13.32
N LYS A 113 7.10 0.08 -14.39
CA LYS A 113 5.93 -0.66 -14.86
C LYS A 113 5.50 -1.74 -13.87
N ASP A 114 6.41 -2.59 -13.43
CA ASP A 114 6.13 -3.77 -12.59
C ASP A 114 7.25 -3.98 -11.56
N PRO A 115 7.29 -3.19 -10.48
CA PRO A 115 8.34 -3.31 -9.48
C PRO A 115 8.31 -4.65 -8.71
N ALA A 116 7.17 -5.30 -8.64
CA ALA A 116 6.99 -6.57 -7.91
C ALA A 116 7.25 -7.81 -8.77
N GLY A 117 7.39 -7.66 -10.10
CA GLY A 117 7.64 -8.78 -11.02
C GLY A 117 6.48 -9.76 -11.18
N ILE A 118 5.25 -9.35 -10.83
CA ILE A 118 4.07 -10.24 -10.86
C ILE A 118 3.34 -10.26 -12.19
N GLY A 119 3.68 -9.34 -13.09
CA GLY A 119 2.96 -9.05 -14.33
C GLY A 119 1.93 -7.95 -14.15
N ILE A 120 1.48 -7.38 -15.25
CA ILE A 120 0.43 -6.35 -15.29
C ILE A 120 -0.41 -6.55 -16.53
N ASP A 121 -1.72 -6.60 -16.39
CA ASP A 121 -2.64 -6.67 -17.50
C ASP A 121 -2.44 -5.51 -18.47
N LYS A 122 -2.48 -5.81 -19.76
CA LYS A 122 -2.17 -4.86 -20.81
C LYS A 122 -3.00 -3.56 -20.72
N GLU A 123 -4.28 -3.67 -20.39
CA GLU A 123 -5.18 -2.50 -20.25
C GLU A 123 -4.67 -1.54 -19.17
N VAL A 124 -4.26 -2.07 -18.01
CA VAL A 124 -3.72 -1.26 -16.91
C VAL A 124 -2.37 -0.66 -17.28
N ALA A 125 -1.47 -1.47 -17.86
CA ALA A 125 -0.15 -1.01 -18.28
C ALA A 125 -0.24 0.13 -19.30
N ASP A 126 -1.08 -0.01 -20.33
CA ASP A 126 -1.27 0.99 -21.39
C ASP A 126 -1.83 2.29 -20.81
N LYS A 127 -2.85 2.21 -19.95
CA LYS A 127 -3.49 3.40 -19.36
C LYS A 127 -2.58 4.14 -18.38
N CYS A 128 -1.80 3.42 -17.58
CA CYS A 128 -0.82 4.03 -16.69
C CYS A 128 0.31 4.71 -17.47
N LEU A 129 0.80 4.07 -18.53
CA LEU A 129 1.84 4.65 -19.38
C LEU A 129 1.34 5.89 -20.14
N GLU A 130 0.11 5.86 -20.68
CA GLU A 130 -0.54 7.02 -21.29
C GLU A 130 -0.60 8.20 -20.30
N THR A 131 -1.06 7.92 -19.08
CA THR A 131 -1.17 8.92 -18.02
C THR A 131 0.21 9.48 -17.63
N PHE A 132 1.22 8.62 -17.55
CA PHE A 132 2.60 9.04 -17.28
C PHE A 132 3.10 9.99 -18.37
N HIS A 133 2.92 9.64 -19.65
CA HIS A 133 3.34 10.50 -20.76
C HIS A 133 2.60 11.85 -20.79
N ALA A 134 1.35 11.91 -20.33
CA ALA A 134 0.63 13.18 -20.22
C ALA A 134 1.29 14.17 -19.27
N LEU A 135 2.08 13.70 -18.27
CA LEU A 135 2.83 14.57 -17.35
C LEU A 135 3.97 15.33 -18.06
N SER A 136 4.48 14.84 -19.19
CA SER A 136 5.46 15.55 -20.01
C SER A 136 4.89 16.84 -20.60
N GLN A 137 3.59 16.84 -20.93
CA GLN A 137 2.89 18.01 -21.46
C GLN A 137 2.76 19.13 -20.39
N LEU A 138 2.90 18.76 -19.11
CA LEU A 138 2.97 19.71 -17.99
C LEU A 138 4.38 20.24 -17.74
N GLY A 139 5.37 19.83 -18.54
CA GLY A 139 6.75 20.29 -18.49
C GLY A 139 7.64 19.50 -17.53
N HIS A 140 7.21 18.37 -17.00
CA HIS A 140 8.03 17.50 -16.14
C HIS A 140 9.01 16.65 -16.98
N LYS A 141 10.15 16.27 -16.38
CA LYS A 141 11.11 15.33 -16.97
C LYS A 141 10.72 13.91 -16.60
N LEU A 142 10.63 13.03 -17.61
CA LEU A 142 10.14 11.67 -17.43
C LEU A 142 11.16 10.65 -17.90
N ASP A 143 11.43 9.66 -17.05
CA ASP A 143 12.26 8.50 -17.39
C ASP A 143 11.49 7.21 -17.10
N ILE A 144 11.60 6.22 -17.98
CA ILE A 144 11.12 4.86 -17.70
C ILE A 144 12.32 4.08 -17.19
N ILE A 145 12.21 3.52 -16.00
CA ILE A 145 13.30 2.80 -15.34
C ILE A 145 12.84 1.42 -14.88
N GLU A 146 13.79 0.55 -14.64
CA GLU A 146 13.56 -0.74 -14.00
C GLU A 146 14.14 -0.72 -12.58
N VAL A 147 13.33 -1.10 -11.61
CA VAL A 147 13.74 -1.34 -10.23
C VAL A 147 13.12 -2.66 -9.81
N ASP A 148 13.98 -3.65 -9.59
CA ASP A 148 13.53 -4.98 -9.16
C ASP A 148 13.35 -5.01 -7.64
N LEU A 149 12.09 -5.14 -7.22
CA LEU A 149 11.65 -5.29 -5.84
C LEU A 149 10.97 -6.64 -5.59
N ALA A 150 11.10 -7.60 -6.50
CA ALA A 150 10.40 -8.89 -6.44
C ALA A 150 10.67 -9.69 -5.15
N ASP A 151 11.91 -9.61 -4.63
CA ASP A 151 12.29 -10.28 -3.37
C ASP A 151 11.50 -9.74 -2.16
N GLY A 152 11.00 -8.51 -2.24
CA GLY A 152 10.16 -7.90 -1.21
C GLY A 152 8.87 -8.66 -0.96
N ARG A 153 8.39 -9.43 -1.93
CA ARG A 153 7.15 -10.21 -1.81
C ARG A 153 7.24 -11.26 -0.71
N GLU A 154 8.27 -12.12 -0.75
CA GLU A 154 8.44 -13.16 0.28
C GLU A 154 8.66 -12.51 1.65
N ALA A 155 9.47 -11.46 1.72
CA ALA A 155 9.67 -10.70 2.94
C ALA A 155 8.36 -10.14 3.51
N PHE A 156 7.51 -9.56 2.65
CA PHE A 156 6.19 -9.08 3.06
C PHE A 156 5.31 -10.21 3.61
N GLU A 157 5.23 -11.34 2.93
CA GLU A 157 4.41 -12.48 3.37
C GLU A 157 4.86 -13.01 4.74
N VAL A 158 6.18 -13.10 4.96
CA VAL A 158 6.76 -13.53 6.25
C VAL A 158 6.43 -12.52 7.36
N LEU A 159 6.71 -11.23 7.14
CA LEU A 159 6.49 -10.19 8.14
C LEU A 159 5.00 -9.96 8.43
N ARG A 160 4.16 -10.09 7.40
CA ARG A 160 2.72 -10.03 7.57
C ARG A 160 2.20 -11.19 8.42
N ALA A 161 2.63 -12.42 8.14
CA ALA A 161 2.25 -13.58 8.94
C ALA A 161 2.68 -13.44 10.39
N GLN A 162 3.92 -12.98 10.65
CA GLN A 162 4.39 -12.65 11.98
C GLN A 162 3.52 -11.57 12.67
N SER A 163 3.14 -10.53 11.92
CA SER A 163 2.26 -9.47 12.43
C SER A 163 0.88 -9.99 12.83
N MET A 164 0.33 -10.97 12.08
CA MET A 164 -0.94 -11.63 12.42
C MET A 164 -0.82 -12.46 13.70
N VAL A 165 0.26 -13.23 13.90
CA VAL A 165 0.51 -13.93 15.16
C VAL A 165 0.56 -12.95 16.33
N ASN A 166 1.30 -11.85 16.18
CA ASN A 166 1.42 -10.84 17.24
C ASN A 166 0.06 -10.20 17.60
N ALA A 167 -0.77 -9.91 16.59
CA ALA A 167 -2.07 -9.29 16.80
C ALA A 167 -3.09 -10.24 17.44
N TYR A 168 -3.05 -11.51 17.06
CA TYR A 168 -4.02 -12.53 17.46
C TYR A 168 -3.45 -13.61 18.40
N LEU A 169 -2.37 -13.30 19.13
CA LEU A 169 -1.69 -14.26 20.01
C LEU A 169 -2.64 -14.97 20.97
N ASP A 170 -3.55 -14.22 21.57
CA ASP A 170 -4.52 -14.74 22.56
C ASP A 170 -5.64 -15.61 21.93
N TYR A 171 -5.67 -15.70 20.60
CA TYR A 171 -6.70 -16.41 19.82
C TYR A 171 -6.15 -17.57 18.99
N THR A 172 -4.87 -17.91 19.14
CA THR A 172 -4.22 -18.96 18.35
C THR A 172 -4.80 -20.34 18.54
N GLU A 173 -5.49 -20.59 19.65
CA GLU A 173 -6.21 -21.85 19.94
C GLU A 173 -7.61 -21.88 19.28
N LYS A 174 -8.06 -20.79 18.64
CA LYS A 174 -9.40 -20.64 18.06
C LYS A 174 -9.39 -20.39 16.56
N LEU A 175 -8.40 -20.92 15.87
CA LEU A 175 -8.20 -20.64 14.43
C LEU A 175 -9.36 -21.15 13.57
N ASP A 176 -10.05 -22.19 14.00
CA ASP A 176 -11.19 -22.76 13.27
C ASP A 176 -12.48 -21.89 13.38
N GLU A 177 -12.51 -20.95 14.33
CA GLU A 177 -13.58 -19.94 14.46
C GLU A 177 -13.31 -18.70 13.58
N MET A 178 -12.16 -18.61 12.90
CA MET A 178 -11.72 -17.46 12.11
C MET A 178 -11.90 -17.70 10.61
N GLY A 179 -12.12 -16.61 9.86
CA GLY A 179 -12.11 -16.67 8.41
C GLY A 179 -10.78 -17.19 7.85
N GLU A 180 -10.86 -17.95 6.77
CA GLU A 180 -9.74 -18.69 6.15
C GLU A 180 -8.49 -17.84 5.91
N ASN A 181 -8.66 -16.60 5.42
CA ASN A 181 -7.55 -15.69 5.17
C ASN A 181 -6.80 -15.28 6.45
N ILE A 182 -7.51 -15.11 7.57
CA ILE A 182 -6.90 -14.76 8.87
C ILE A 182 -6.20 -15.97 9.45
N SER A 183 -6.94 -17.09 9.57
CA SER A 183 -6.41 -18.33 10.13
C SER A 183 -5.21 -18.86 9.36
N GLY A 184 -5.25 -18.78 8.02
CA GLY A 184 -4.14 -19.18 7.15
C GLY A 184 -2.86 -18.35 7.38
N ASN A 185 -2.98 -17.02 7.55
CA ASN A 185 -1.83 -16.16 7.89
C ASN A 185 -1.27 -16.45 9.27
N ILE A 186 -2.13 -16.72 10.27
CA ILE A 186 -1.68 -17.06 11.62
C ILE A 186 -0.97 -18.42 11.61
N LYS A 187 -1.55 -19.44 10.96
CA LYS A 187 -0.93 -20.77 10.80
C LYS A 187 0.45 -20.66 10.14
N ARG A 188 0.55 -19.85 9.06
CA ARG A 188 1.84 -19.57 8.40
C ARG A 188 2.85 -18.94 9.37
N GLY A 189 2.43 -17.92 10.13
CA GLY A 189 3.30 -17.24 11.09
C GLY A 189 3.79 -18.13 12.22
N LEU A 190 2.94 -19.01 12.74
CA LEU A 190 3.31 -20.00 13.76
C LEU A 190 4.29 -21.05 13.24
N GLY A 191 4.27 -21.35 11.93
CA GLY A 191 5.19 -22.28 11.29
C GLY A 191 6.54 -21.66 10.89
N GLN A 192 6.75 -20.36 11.03
CA GLN A 192 8.00 -19.70 10.70
C GLN A 192 9.09 -19.95 11.75
N ASN A 193 10.33 -20.04 11.30
CA ASN A 193 11.48 -20.06 12.21
C ASN A 193 12.11 -18.65 12.32
N PRO A 194 12.92 -18.38 13.35
CA PRO A 194 13.56 -17.07 13.54
C PRO A 194 14.46 -16.63 12.37
N LYS A 195 15.02 -17.58 11.59
CA LYS A 195 15.86 -17.23 10.43
C LYS A 195 15.05 -16.68 9.28
N ASP A 196 13.81 -17.15 9.09
CA ASP A 196 12.91 -16.63 8.05
C ASP A 196 12.55 -15.17 8.33
N ILE A 197 12.25 -14.85 9.59
CA ILE A 197 11.95 -13.48 10.04
C ILE A 197 13.18 -12.58 9.84
N ALA A 198 14.36 -13.06 10.25
CA ALA A 198 15.60 -12.30 10.11
C ALA A 198 15.93 -12.02 8.63
N ARG A 199 15.78 -13.01 7.74
CA ARG A 199 15.96 -12.80 6.29
C ARG A 199 14.97 -11.78 5.73
N ALA A 200 13.69 -11.87 6.11
CA ALA A 200 12.66 -10.94 5.67
C ALA A 200 12.97 -9.49 6.06
N GLU A 201 13.47 -9.26 7.28
CA GLU A 201 13.88 -7.91 7.72
C GLU A 201 15.13 -7.42 6.98
N ILE A 202 16.10 -8.30 6.69
CA ILE A 202 17.27 -7.95 5.86
C ILE A 202 16.82 -7.55 4.46
N THR A 203 16.01 -8.38 3.81
CA THR A 203 15.46 -8.10 2.47
C THR A 203 14.69 -6.77 2.45
N ARG A 204 13.86 -6.50 3.46
CA ARG A 204 13.17 -5.21 3.59
C ARG A 204 14.16 -4.03 3.65
N GLY A 205 15.27 -4.17 4.36
CA GLY A 205 16.33 -3.18 4.41
C GLY A 205 17.03 -2.97 3.05
N GLU A 206 17.24 -4.04 2.29
CA GLU A 206 17.81 -3.99 0.94
C GLU A 206 16.86 -3.31 -0.05
N GLN A 207 15.56 -3.60 0.02
CA GLN A 207 14.54 -2.89 -0.79
C GLN A 207 14.55 -1.39 -0.50
N TRP A 208 14.63 -1.00 0.77
CA TRP A 208 14.76 0.40 1.15
C TRP A 208 15.99 1.07 0.53
N LYS A 209 17.15 0.41 0.52
CA LYS A 209 18.38 0.95 -0.10
C LYS A 209 18.20 1.16 -1.59
N LYS A 210 17.65 0.18 -2.33
CA LYS A 210 17.37 0.31 -3.77
C LYS A 210 16.48 1.53 -4.06
N LEU A 211 15.42 1.74 -3.28
CA LEU A 211 14.53 2.90 -3.43
C LEU A 211 15.22 4.20 -3.06
N ALA A 212 15.97 4.25 -1.96
CA ALA A 212 16.68 5.44 -1.51
C ALA A 212 17.72 5.90 -2.57
N GLU A 213 18.44 4.96 -3.19
CA GLU A 213 19.37 5.26 -4.29
C GLU A 213 18.61 5.82 -5.50
N THR A 214 17.47 5.26 -5.86
CA THR A 214 16.63 5.75 -6.96
C THR A 214 16.14 7.18 -6.68
N PHE A 215 15.72 7.47 -5.45
CA PHE A 215 15.28 8.82 -5.05
C PHE A 215 16.41 9.87 -5.03
N ASN A 216 17.69 9.50 -5.14
CA ASN A 216 18.75 10.48 -5.39
C ASN A 216 18.62 11.16 -6.77
N SER A 217 17.96 10.50 -7.71
CA SER A 217 17.82 10.97 -9.10
C SER A 217 16.43 11.49 -9.44
N TYR A 218 15.40 11.11 -8.68
CA TYR A 218 14.00 11.40 -8.99
C TYR A 218 13.27 12.03 -7.81
N ASP A 219 12.36 12.95 -8.12
CA ASP A 219 11.52 13.63 -7.12
C ASP A 219 10.29 12.77 -6.75
N ALA A 220 9.83 11.89 -7.67
CA ALA A 220 8.79 10.91 -7.41
C ALA A 220 8.93 9.70 -8.35
N LEU A 221 8.47 8.55 -7.85
CA LEU A 221 8.33 7.31 -8.60
C LEU A 221 6.85 7.03 -8.84
N LEU A 222 6.50 6.71 -10.08
CA LEU A 222 5.15 6.35 -10.48
C LEU A 222 5.10 4.88 -10.87
N THR A 223 4.05 4.20 -10.44
CA THR A 223 3.82 2.79 -10.78
C THR A 223 2.31 2.52 -10.78
N PRO A 224 1.80 1.55 -11.55
CA PRO A 224 0.42 1.11 -11.40
C PRO A 224 0.14 0.70 -9.94
N THR A 225 -0.99 1.16 -9.39
CA THR A 225 -1.40 0.80 -8.03
C THR A 225 -1.70 -0.68 -7.91
N LEU A 226 -2.31 -1.24 -8.94
CA LEU A 226 -2.66 -2.66 -9.05
C LEU A 226 -2.38 -3.16 -10.46
N PRO A 227 -2.16 -4.46 -10.62
CA PRO A 227 -1.83 -5.04 -11.92
C PRO A 227 -3.06 -5.32 -12.81
N ILE A 228 -4.26 -5.18 -12.24
CA ILE A 228 -5.54 -5.56 -12.86
C ILE A 228 -6.62 -4.53 -12.59
N THR A 229 -7.68 -4.55 -13.39
CA THR A 229 -8.94 -3.85 -13.13
C THR A 229 -9.79 -4.60 -12.07
N PRO A 230 -10.85 -3.99 -11.51
CA PRO A 230 -11.73 -4.66 -10.54
C PRO A 230 -12.32 -5.95 -11.09
N PHE A 231 -12.24 -7.03 -10.35
CA PHE A 231 -12.81 -8.35 -10.66
C PHE A 231 -14.14 -8.59 -9.92
N PRO A 232 -14.94 -9.61 -10.30
CA PRO A 232 -16.21 -9.95 -9.63
C PRO A 232 -16.05 -10.13 -8.13
N VAL A 233 -17.07 -9.71 -7.35
CA VAL A 233 -17.03 -9.74 -5.87
C VAL A 233 -17.06 -11.14 -5.31
N GLU A 234 -17.57 -12.09 -6.08
CA GLU A 234 -17.65 -13.52 -5.76
C GLU A 234 -16.26 -14.16 -5.70
N ASN A 235 -15.29 -13.59 -6.42
CA ASN A 235 -13.92 -14.08 -6.43
C ASN A 235 -13.14 -13.49 -5.25
N ASN A 236 -12.47 -14.34 -4.47
CA ASN A 236 -11.61 -13.90 -3.37
C ASN A 236 -10.36 -13.13 -3.88
N TYR A 237 -9.89 -13.51 -5.07
CA TYR A 237 -8.78 -12.87 -5.79
C TYR A 237 -8.89 -13.16 -7.29
N PRO A 238 -8.16 -12.44 -8.17
CA PRO A 238 -8.20 -12.69 -9.61
C PRO A 238 -7.61 -14.08 -9.93
N GLU A 239 -8.14 -14.74 -10.94
CA GLU A 239 -7.64 -16.06 -11.36
C GLU A 239 -6.25 -15.99 -11.98
N SER A 240 -5.98 -14.90 -12.70
CA SER A 240 -4.68 -14.69 -13.36
C SER A 240 -4.36 -13.20 -13.48
N ILE A 241 -3.07 -12.90 -13.69
CA ILE A 241 -2.53 -11.58 -14.02
C ILE A 241 -1.61 -11.76 -15.22
N ASP A 242 -1.83 -11.03 -16.30
CA ASP A 242 -1.01 -11.10 -17.53
C ASP A 242 -0.83 -12.57 -18.01
N GLY A 243 -1.92 -13.36 -17.92
CA GLY A 243 -1.94 -14.78 -18.27
C GLY A 243 -1.26 -15.74 -17.27
N LYS A 244 -0.71 -15.23 -16.16
CA LYS A 244 -0.10 -16.06 -15.10
C LYS A 244 -1.12 -16.33 -14.00
N LEU A 245 -1.32 -17.59 -13.62
CA LEU A 245 -2.25 -17.95 -12.54
C LEU A 245 -1.80 -17.38 -11.20
N THR A 246 -2.74 -16.84 -10.46
CA THR A 246 -2.56 -16.44 -9.06
C THR A 246 -2.77 -17.65 -8.14
N ARG A 247 -2.01 -17.72 -7.05
CA ARG A 247 -2.03 -18.86 -6.10
C ARG A 247 -2.65 -18.52 -4.76
N SER A 248 -2.76 -17.23 -4.46
CA SER A 248 -3.29 -16.75 -3.21
C SER A 248 -3.85 -15.34 -3.33
N TYR A 249 -4.63 -14.92 -2.34
CA TYR A 249 -5.19 -13.58 -2.30
C TYR A 249 -4.13 -12.47 -2.06
N ILE A 250 -2.88 -12.83 -1.81
CA ILE A 250 -1.75 -11.88 -1.67
C ILE A 250 -1.02 -11.70 -3.00
N ASP A 251 -1.07 -12.68 -3.90
CA ASP A 251 -0.28 -12.74 -5.13
C ASP A 251 -0.48 -11.56 -6.08
N TRP A 252 -1.60 -10.86 -5.99
CA TRP A 252 -1.95 -9.73 -6.85
C TRP A 252 -1.69 -8.34 -6.25
N PHE A 253 -1.08 -8.26 -5.09
CA PHE A 253 -0.77 -6.99 -4.43
C PHE A 253 0.56 -6.43 -4.95
N SER A 254 0.56 -5.62 -6.01
CA SER A 254 1.79 -5.12 -6.62
C SER A 254 2.50 -4.03 -5.82
N THR A 255 1.77 -3.24 -5.04
CA THR A 255 2.32 -2.07 -4.32
C THR A 255 2.53 -2.30 -2.84
N THR A 256 2.35 -3.52 -2.35
CA THR A 256 2.48 -3.84 -0.93
C THR A 256 3.90 -4.20 -0.53
N PHE A 257 4.76 -4.42 -1.49
CA PHE A 257 6.16 -4.79 -1.31
C PHE A 257 7.09 -3.58 -1.34
N VAL A 258 6.51 -2.41 -1.56
CA VAL A 258 7.23 -1.12 -1.69
C VAL A 258 6.96 -0.25 -0.48
#